data_289d8668338a258e9778f354bab53bdf
#
_entry.id   289d8668338a258e9778f354bab53bdf
#
_cell.length_a   1.000
_cell.length_b   1.000
_cell.length_c   1.000
_cell.angle_alpha   90.00
_cell.angle_beta   90.00
_cell.angle_gamma   90.00
#
_symmetry.space_group_name_H-M   'P 1'
#
loop_
_entity.id
_entity.type
_entity.pdbx_description
1 polymer ?
#
loop_
_entity_poly.entity_id
_entity_poly.type
_entity_poly.pdbx_seq_one_letter_code
_entity_poly.pdbx_strand_id
1 'polypeptide(L)'
;LIRDPATLAHIQYLFQEVYKRPGALLERNSKQADVPDNCEVLPNPIGTAPGMLFRKNKVLYISLPGVPQEMKDIFKGSVLPLLQKELKTPVVLHHTLLTAGIGESMLAERLIDFECKLPTHLSLAYLPQYGMVKLRLTAIGESKSTLTESLNEYIEQLKKLITDYLAIDSSEELESYIGKLLLK
;
A
#
# COMPACT_ATOMS: atom_id res chain seq x y z
N LEU A 1 -14.76 28.60 -8.23
CA LEU A 1 -13.44 28.48 -7.62
C LEU A 1 -13.30 29.52 -6.50
N ILE A 2 -12.69 29.12 -5.43
CA ILE A 2 -12.32 29.96 -4.30
C ILE A 2 -10.81 29.87 -4.08
N ARG A 3 -10.19 30.92 -3.58
CA ARG A 3 -8.78 30.88 -3.20
C ARG A 3 -8.66 30.39 -1.77
N ASP A 4 -8.03 29.22 -1.59
CA ASP A 4 -7.80 28.63 -0.27
C ASP A 4 -6.67 29.38 0.45
N PRO A 5 -6.96 30.04 1.60
CA PRO A 5 -5.95 30.85 2.29
C PRO A 5 -4.78 30.04 2.83
N ALA A 6 -5.01 28.80 3.28
CA ALA A 6 -3.99 27.96 3.85
C ALA A 6 -3.00 27.49 2.75
N THR A 7 -3.51 27.06 1.60
CA THR A 7 -2.69 26.71 0.43
C THR A 7 -1.90 27.92 -0.06
N LEU A 8 -2.52 29.10 -0.15
CA LEU A 8 -1.81 30.31 -0.57
C LEU A 8 -0.66 30.66 0.38
N ALA A 9 -0.90 30.60 1.69
CA ALA A 9 0.14 30.85 2.69
C ALA A 9 1.29 29.83 2.57
N HIS A 10 0.96 28.55 2.35
CA HIS A 10 1.97 27.50 2.11
C HIS A 10 2.79 27.76 0.85
N ILE A 11 2.17 28.16 -0.26
CA ILE A 11 2.88 28.51 -1.49
C ILE A 11 3.83 29.69 -1.23
N GLN A 12 3.39 30.72 -0.54
CA GLN A 12 4.23 31.87 -0.16
C GLN A 12 5.45 31.41 0.66
N TYR A 13 5.22 30.58 1.67
CA TYR A 13 6.31 29.97 2.47
C TYR A 13 7.32 29.20 1.62
N LEU A 14 6.85 28.33 0.71
CA LEU A 14 7.72 27.58 -0.17
C LEU A 14 8.61 28.51 -1.03
N PHE A 15 8.00 29.53 -1.63
CA PHE A 15 8.76 30.46 -2.48
C PHE A 15 9.77 31.30 -1.70
N GLN A 16 9.40 31.81 -0.53
CA GLN A 16 10.24 32.69 0.27
C GLN A 16 11.33 31.92 1.04
N GLU A 17 10.93 30.87 1.77
CA GLU A 17 11.81 30.21 2.73
C GLU A 17 12.52 28.98 2.15
N VAL A 18 11.85 28.20 1.30
CA VAL A 18 12.42 26.97 0.77
C VAL A 18 13.19 27.23 -0.52
N TYR A 19 12.54 27.88 -1.50
CA TYR A 19 13.16 28.11 -2.82
C TYR A 19 14.06 29.35 -2.85
N LYS A 20 14.05 30.15 -1.78
CA LYS A 20 14.85 31.38 -1.64
C LYS A 20 14.69 32.34 -2.82
N ARG A 21 13.46 32.48 -3.34
CA ARG A 21 13.11 33.38 -4.45
C ARG A 21 12.48 34.64 -3.90
N PRO A 22 13.25 35.72 -3.67
CA PRO A 22 12.72 36.98 -3.16
C PRO A 22 11.84 37.65 -4.23
N GLY A 23 10.79 38.31 -3.77
CA GLY A 23 9.87 39.06 -4.63
C GLY A 23 8.42 38.67 -4.46
N ALA A 24 7.54 39.39 -5.15
CA ALA A 24 6.10 39.10 -5.12
C ALA A 24 5.80 37.78 -5.82
N LEU A 25 4.91 36.97 -5.22
CA LEU A 25 4.44 35.73 -5.82
C LEU A 25 3.75 36.04 -7.14
N LEU A 26 4.16 35.40 -8.24
CA LEU A 26 3.51 35.56 -9.53
C LEU A 26 2.06 35.08 -9.48
N GLU A 27 1.15 35.79 -10.17
CA GLU A 27 -0.28 35.44 -10.21
C GLU A 27 -0.52 33.97 -10.63
N ARG A 28 0.24 33.45 -11.58
CA ARG A 28 0.17 32.03 -12.00
C ARG A 28 0.47 31.05 -10.87
N ASN A 29 1.30 31.44 -9.91
CA ASN A 29 1.62 30.61 -8.74
C ASN A 29 0.54 30.74 -7.68
N SER A 30 0.03 31.96 -7.46
CA SER A 30 -1.11 32.20 -6.55
C SER A 30 -2.37 31.44 -6.99
N LYS A 31 -2.60 31.30 -8.30
CA LYS A 31 -3.73 30.53 -8.86
C LYS A 31 -3.70 29.03 -8.54
N GLN A 32 -2.59 28.49 -8.09
CA GLN A 32 -2.52 27.10 -7.61
C GLN A 32 -3.25 26.90 -6.26
N ALA A 33 -3.57 28.00 -5.58
CA ALA A 33 -4.44 27.98 -4.41
C ALA A 33 -5.94 28.12 -4.76
N ASP A 34 -6.29 28.29 -6.04
CA ASP A 34 -7.68 28.40 -6.46
C ASP A 34 -8.25 26.97 -6.64
N VAL A 35 -9.16 26.59 -5.76
CA VAL A 35 -9.79 25.28 -5.70
C VAL A 35 -11.31 25.36 -5.91
N PRO A 36 -11.99 24.31 -6.34
CA PRO A 36 -13.45 24.26 -6.33
C PRO A 36 -14.00 24.49 -4.92
N ASP A 37 -15.07 25.26 -4.82
CA ASP A 37 -15.74 25.60 -3.55
C ASP A 37 -16.45 24.43 -2.87
N ASN A 38 -16.66 23.36 -3.60
CA ASN A 38 -17.28 22.10 -3.15
C ASN A 38 -16.26 21.00 -2.84
N CYS A 39 -14.97 21.31 -2.73
CA CYS A 39 -13.95 20.34 -2.32
C CYS A 39 -13.41 20.62 -0.91
N GLU A 40 -12.96 19.57 -0.27
CA GLU A 40 -12.12 19.63 0.91
C GLU A 40 -10.65 19.59 0.46
N VAL A 41 -9.86 20.56 0.90
CA VAL A 41 -8.45 20.67 0.51
C VAL A 41 -7.61 19.69 1.31
N LEU A 42 -6.80 18.90 0.61
CA LEU A 42 -5.80 18.00 1.20
C LEU A 42 -4.42 18.67 1.10
N PRO A 43 -3.79 19.04 2.23
CA PRO A 43 -2.54 19.78 2.21
C PRO A 43 -1.42 19.03 1.52
N ASN A 44 -0.64 19.74 0.71
CA ASN A 44 0.60 19.23 0.10
C ASN A 44 1.80 19.72 0.92
N PRO A 45 2.51 18.88 1.66
CA PRO A 45 3.58 19.34 2.53
C PRO A 45 4.84 19.81 1.80
N ILE A 46 5.06 19.36 0.57
CA ILE A 46 6.32 19.59 -0.16
C ILE A 46 6.16 20.33 -1.49
N GLY A 47 4.93 20.47 -1.99
CA GLY A 47 4.66 21.10 -3.27
C GLY A 47 3.59 22.18 -3.18
N THR A 48 3.32 22.84 -4.31
CA THR A 48 2.42 23.99 -4.40
C THR A 48 0.98 23.61 -4.75
N ALA A 49 0.76 22.49 -5.42
CA ALA A 49 -0.57 22.03 -5.80
C ALA A 49 -1.18 21.15 -4.71
N PRO A 50 -2.31 21.54 -4.11
CA PRO A 50 -2.97 20.71 -3.09
C PRO A 50 -3.64 19.49 -3.69
N GLY A 51 -3.93 18.50 -2.86
CA GLY A 51 -4.93 17.49 -3.18
C GLY A 51 -6.34 18.02 -2.93
N MET A 52 -7.35 17.38 -3.52
CA MET A 52 -8.75 17.76 -3.39
C MET A 52 -9.60 16.51 -3.15
N LEU A 53 -10.48 16.59 -2.15
CA LEU A 53 -11.47 15.55 -1.85
C LEU A 53 -12.86 16.07 -2.17
N PHE A 54 -13.60 15.28 -2.93
CA PHE A 54 -15.00 15.55 -3.23
C PHE A 54 -15.87 14.40 -2.70
N ARG A 55 -17.05 14.72 -2.22
CA ARG A 55 -18.03 13.75 -1.71
C ARG A 55 -19.31 13.82 -2.54
N LYS A 56 -19.70 12.70 -3.13
CA LYS A 56 -20.95 12.61 -3.90
C LYS A 56 -21.52 11.19 -3.78
N ASN A 57 -22.81 11.10 -3.40
CA ASN A 57 -23.52 9.82 -3.33
C ASN A 57 -22.81 8.72 -2.53
N LYS A 58 -22.22 9.06 -1.39
CA LYS A 58 -21.39 8.16 -0.54
C LYS A 58 -20.10 7.67 -1.21
N VAL A 59 -19.71 8.27 -2.33
CA VAL A 59 -18.44 8.00 -3.01
C VAL A 59 -17.49 9.15 -2.74
N LEU A 60 -16.23 8.79 -2.43
CA LEU A 60 -15.12 9.74 -2.27
C LEU A 60 -14.34 9.81 -3.60
N TYR A 61 -14.22 11.01 -4.12
CA TYR A 61 -13.37 11.29 -5.29
C TYR A 61 -12.18 12.10 -4.82
N ILE A 62 -10.98 11.58 -5.06
CA ILE A 62 -9.75 12.20 -4.59
C ILE A 62 -8.89 12.54 -5.79
N SER A 63 -8.57 13.82 -5.93
CA SER A 63 -7.65 14.34 -6.95
C SER A 63 -6.31 14.66 -6.28
N LEU A 64 -5.22 14.18 -6.85
CA LEU A 64 -3.87 14.35 -6.31
C LEU A 64 -2.94 14.90 -7.39
N PRO A 65 -1.86 15.64 -7.02
CA PRO A 65 -0.86 16.12 -7.95
C PRO A 65 -0.20 14.99 -8.74
N GLY A 66 0.22 15.29 -9.98
CA GLY A 66 0.90 14.33 -10.85
C GLY A 66 2.35 14.01 -10.44
N VAL A 67 2.98 14.77 -9.55
CA VAL A 67 4.33 14.50 -9.05
C VAL A 67 4.27 13.34 -8.05
N PRO A 68 4.96 12.20 -8.32
CA PRO A 68 4.79 10.98 -7.52
C PRO A 68 5.10 11.15 -6.03
N GLN A 69 6.09 11.97 -5.68
CA GLN A 69 6.46 12.19 -4.29
C GLN A 69 5.37 12.98 -3.54
N GLU A 70 4.89 14.07 -4.13
CA GLU A 70 3.79 14.88 -3.60
C GLU A 70 2.53 14.04 -3.38
N MET A 71 2.14 13.26 -4.40
CA MET A 71 1.01 12.35 -4.34
C MET A 71 1.14 11.36 -3.18
N LYS A 72 2.31 10.73 -3.01
CA LYS A 72 2.56 9.77 -1.92
C LYS A 72 2.46 10.42 -0.54
N ASP A 73 2.97 11.64 -0.38
CA ASP A 73 2.98 12.34 0.89
C ASP A 73 1.57 12.80 1.28
N ILE A 74 0.79 13.34 0.33
CA ILE A 74 -0.63 13.66 0.55
C ILE A 74 -1.43 12.39 0.86
N PHE A 75 -1.19 11.31 0.09
CA PHE A 75 -1.91 10.06 0.30
C PHE A 75 -1.66 9.50 1.71
N LYS A 76 -0.40 9.41 2.13
CA LYS A 76 -0.04 8.90 3.47
C LYS A 76 -0.49 9.81 4.61
N GLY A 77 -0.35 11.13 4.43
CA GLY A 77 -0.63 12.10 5.49
C GLY A 77 -2.11 12.45 5.67
N SER A 78 -2.87 12.45 4.59
CA SER A 78 -4.26 12.91 4.59
C SER A 78 -5.26 11.83 4.14
N VAL A 79 -5.02 11.20 2.99
CA VAL A 79 -6.00 10.28 2.38
C VAL A 79 -6.13 8.99 3.17
N LEU A 80 -5.02 8.34 3.48
CA LEU A 80 -5.04 7.05 4.16
C LEU A 80 -5.68 7.10 5.55
N PRO A 81 -5.36 8.09 6.43
CA PRO A 81 -6.05 8.25 7.71
C PRO A 81 -7.56 8.52 7.56
N LEU A 82 -7.95 9.32 6.56
CA LEU A 82 -9.36 9.59 6.25
C LEU A 82 -10.08 8.30 5.85
N LEU A 83 -9.51 7.52 4.93
CA LEU A 83 -10.10 6.26 4.50
C LEU A 83 -10.21 5.25 5.65
N GLN A 84 -9.19 5.15 6.51
CA GLN A 84 -9.23 4.28 7.69
C GLN A 84 -10.32 4.68 8.69
N LYS A 85 -10.61 5.99 8.81
CA LYS A 85 -11.67 6.50 9.69
C LYS A 85 -13.07 6.28 9.12
N GLU A 86 -13.25 6.47 7.81
CA GLU A 86 -14.56 6.48 7.17
C GLU A 86 -14.99 5.11 6.60
N LEU A 87 -14.02 4.29 6.19
CA LEU A 87 -14.29 3.00 5.60
C LEU A 87 -14.07 1.90 6.64
N LYS A 88 -15.13 1.12 6.90
CA LYS A 88 -15.01 -0.14 7.63
C LYS A 88 -14.43 -1.19 6.67
N THR A 89 -13.12 -1.22 6.55
CA THR A 89 -12.43 -2.23 5.74
C THR A 89 -12.05 -3.42 6.60
N PRO A 90 -12.18 -4.65 6.09
CA PRO A 90 -11.67 -5.82 6.80
C PRO A 90 -10.14 -5.73 6.93
N VAL A 91 -9.62 -6.35 7.97
CA VAL A 91 -8.19 -6.59 8.11
C VAL A 91 -7.76 -7.63 7.09
N VAL A 92 -6.70 -7.35 6.36
CA VAL A 92 -6.09 -8.28 5.40
C VAL A 92 -4.65 -8.51 5.82
N LEU A 93 -4.29 -9.78 6.04
CA LEU A 93 -2.93 -10.20 6.36
C LEU A 93 -2.42 -11.12 5.25
N HIS A 94 -1.15 -10.99 4.90
CA HIS A 94 -0.49 -11.85 3.92
C HIS A 94 0.78 -12.45 4.52
N HIS A 95 1.03 -13.71 4.18
CA HIS A 95 2.33 -14.34 4.37
C HIS A 95 2.75 -15.01 3.08
N THR A 96 4.02 -14.87 2.69
CA THR A 96 4.54 -15.37 1.42
C THR A 96 5.68 -16.34 1.69
N LEU A 97 5.62 -17.50 1.07
CA LEU A 97 6.67 -18.52 1.06
C LEU A 97 7.19 -18.65 -0.37
N LEU A 98 8.50 -18.61 -0.57
CA LEU A 98 9.12 -18.83 -1.86
C LEU A 98 9.58 -20.28 -1.96
N THR A 99 9.12 -20.98 -3.03
CA THR A 99 9.57 -22.32 -3.35
C THR A 99 10.44 -22.31 -4.59
N ALA A 100 11.41 -23.25 -4.66
CA ALA A 100 12.29 -23.45 -5.80
C ALA A 100 12.37 -24.95 -6.14
N GLY A 101 12.67 -25.26 -7.41
CA GLY A 101 12.87 -26.65 -7.85
C GLY A 101 11.58 -27.45 -8.07
N ILE A 102 10.41 -26.81 -8.01
CA ILE A 102 9.11 -27.44 -8.26
C ILE A 102 8.24 -26.50 -9.10
N GLY A 103 7.48 -27.07 -10.05
CA GLY A 103 6.53 -26.31 -10.88
C GLY A 103 5.19 -26.07 -10.18
N GLU A 104 4.47 -25.04 -10.63
CA GLU A 104 3.16 -24.66 -10.08
C GLU A 104 2.17 -25.83 -10.05
N SER A 105 2.04 -26.57 -11.16
CA SER A 105 1.09 -27.68 -11.27
C SER A 105 1.36 -28.79 -10.26
N MET A 106 2.63 -29.12 -10.02
CA MET A 106 3.03 -30.12 -9.04
C MET A 106 2.80 -29.65 -7.60
N LEU A 107 3.04 -28.35 -7.33
CA LEU A 107 2.71 -27.75 -6.04
C LEU A 107 1.19 -27.76 -5.80
N ALA A 108 0.39 -27.38 -6.79
CA ALA A 108 -1.05 -27.38 -6.68
C ALA A 108 -1.59 -28.79 -6.41
N GLU A 109 -1.11 -29.82 -7.12
CA GLU A 109 -1.49 -31.20 -6.87
C GLU A 109 -1.12 -31.64 -5.43
N ARG A 110 0.07 -31.30 -4.97
CA ARG A 110 0.54 -31.63 -3.60
C ARG A 110 -0.29 -30.94 -2.51
N LEU A 111 -0.84 -29.76 -2.79
CA LEU A 111 -1.54 -28.93 -1.81
C LEU A 111 -3.08 -29.02 -1.90
N ILE A 112 -3.65 -29.86 -2.75
CA ILE A 112 -5.11 -30.04 -2.91
C ILE A 112 -5.80 -30.26 -1.55
N ASP A 113 -5.31 -31.23 -0.76
CA ASP A 113 -5.90 -31.57 0.54
C ASP A 113 -5.74 -30.43 1.57
N PHE A 114 -4.67 -29.65 1.47
CA PHE A 114 -4.46 -28.48 2.30
C PHE A 114 -5.44 -27.37 1.94
N GLU A 115 -5.58 -27.08 0.65
CA GLU A 115 -6.52 -26.05 0.16
C GLU A 115 -7.96 -26.37 0.49
N CYS A 116 -8.38 -27.64 0.34
CA CYS A 116 -9.71 -28.09 0.69
C CYS A 116 -10.06 -27.92 2.19
N LYS A 117 -9.04 -27.89 3.04
CA LYS A 117 -9.21 -27.72 4.51
C LYS A 117 -9.05 -26.28 4.98
N LEU A 118 -8.73 -25.34 4.07
CA LEU A 118 -8.60 -23.94 4.44
C LEU A 118 -9.98 -23.40 4.90
N PRO A 119 -10.02 -22.70 6.05
CA PRO A 119 -11.23 -21.99 6.45
C PRO A 119 -11.54 -20.85 5.48
N THR A 120 -12.80 -20.44 5.41
CA THR A 120 -13.30 -19.44 4.44
C THR A 120 -12.62 -18.08 4.52
N HIS A 121 -11.99 -17.74 5.64
CA HIS A 121 -11.25 -16.50 5.83
C HIS A 121 -9.79 -16.58 5.37
N LEU A 122 -9.32 -17.77 4.96
CA LEU A 122 -7.99 -18.00 4.39
C LEU A 122 -8.08 -18.35 2.90
N SER A 123 -7.10 -17.93 2.13
CA SER A 123 -6.93 -18.33 0.73
C SER A 123 -5.46 -18.46 0.38
N LEU A 124 -5.14 -19.43 -0.47
CA LEU A 124 -3.81 -19.66 -1.02
C LEU A 124 -3.76 -19.19 -2.47
N ALA A 125 -2.71 -18.48 -2.84
CA ALA A 125 -2.44 -18.09 -4.22
C ALA A 125 -1.05 -18.53 -4.66
N TYR A 126 -0.96 -19.03 -5.88
CA TYR A 126 0.27 -19.39 -6.57
C TYR A 126 0.70 -18.21 -7.46
N LEU A 127 1.91 -17.74 -7.27
CA LEU A 127 2.48 -16.62 -8.02
C LEU A 127 3.77 -17.10 -8.69
N PRO A 128 3.66 -17.70 -9.89
CA PRO A 128 4.80 -18.26 -10.60
C PRO A 128 5.79 -17.16 -11.00
N GLN A 129 7.07 -17.50 -10.86
CA GLN A 129 8.22 -16.72 -11.31
C GLN A 129 9.16 -17.65 -12.06
N TYR A 130 10.17 -17.10 -12.77
CA TYR A 130 11.12 -17.93 -13.49
C TYR A 130 11.85 -18.92 -12.55
N GLY A 131 11.59 -20.22 -12.70
CA GLY A 131 12.20 -21.29 -11.89
C GLY A 131 11.72 -21.39 -10.43
N MET A 132 10.75 -20.59 -10.02
CA MET A 132 10.25 -20.51 -8.64
C MET A 132 8.74 -20.28 -8.60
N VAL A 133 8.12 -20.58 -7.45
CA VAL A 133 6.72 -20.24 -7.20
C VAL A 133 6.61 -19.57 -5.82
N LYS A 134 6.03 -18.37 -5.78
CA LYS A 134 5.63 -17.76 -4.50
C LYS A 134 4.25 -18.28 -4.10
N LEU A 135 4.15 -18.87 -2.93
CA LEU A 135 2.89 -19.25 -2.29
C LEU A 135 2.49 -18.11 -1.33
N ARG A 136 1.36 -17.47 -1.58
CA ARG A 136 0.85 -16.42 -0.71
C ARG A 136 -0.42 -16.84 -0.01
N LEU A 137 -0.32 -17.05 1.31
CA LEU A 137 -1.47 -17.28 2.17
C LEU A 137 -2.02 -15.93 2.61
N THR A 138 -3.32 -15.71 2.40
CA THR A 138 -4.03 -14.46 2.73
C THR A 138 -5.12 -14.75 3.73
N ALA A 139 -5.18 -13.94 4.81
CA ALA A 139 -6.24 -13.96 5.80
C ALA A 139 -7.07 -12.66 5.74
N ILE A 140 -8.40 -12.77 5.74
CA ILE A 140 -9.32 -11.62 5.66
C ILE A 140 -10.37 -11.75 6.75
N GLY A 141 -10.57 -10.68 7.55
CA GLY A 141 -11.59 -10.66 8.61
C GLY A 141 -11.56 -9.38 9.43
N GLU A 142 -12.22 -9.38 10.58
CA GLU A 142 -12.39 -8.17 11.39
C GLU A 142 -11.30 -8.02 12.48
N SER A 143 -10.83 -9.12 13.07
CA SER A 143 -9.88 -9.13 14.18
C SER A 143 -8.48 -9.49 13.72
N LYS A 144 -7.54 -8.56 13.88
CA LYS A 144 -6.13 -8.79 13.54
C LYS A 144 -5.48 -9.91 14.37
N SER A 145 -5.79 -9.99 15.67
CA SER A 145 -5.21 -11.04 16.54
C SER A 145 -5.63 -12.43 16.10
N THR A 146 -6.93 -12.66 15.94
CA THR A 146 -7.48 -13.95 15.50
C THR A 146 -6.97 -14.36 14.12
N LEU A 147 -6.87 -13.39 13.20
CA LEU A 147 -6.32 -13.66 11.87
C LEU A 147 -4.83 -14.01 11.92
N THR A 148 -4.06 -13.36 12.79
CA THR A 148 -2.63 -13.65 12.94
C THR A 148 -2.41 -15.05 13.49
N GLU A 149 -3.16 -15.46 14.50
CA GLU A 149 -3.09 -16.81 15.08
C GLU A 149 -3.44 -17.87 14.03
N SER A 150 -4.58 -17.71 13.36
CA SER A 150 -5.01 -18.63 12.31
C SER A 150 -3.99 -18.68 11.16
N LEU A 151 -3.52 -17.53 10.69
CA LEU A 151 -2.54 -17.46 9.60
C LEU A 151 -1.25 -18.20 9.96
N ASN A 152 -0.72 -18.01 11.18
CA ASN A 152 0.50 -18.67 11.63
C ASN A 152 0.33 -20.19 11.72
N GLU A 153 -0.81 -20.68 12.21
CA GLU A 153 -1.11 -22.11 12.27
C GLU A 153 -1.03 -22.75 10.88
N TYR A 154 -1.71 -22.15 9.89
CA TYR A 154 -1.74 -22.68 8.52
C TYR A 154 -0.41 -22.49 7.77
N ILE A 155 0.38 -21.46 8.09
CA ILE A 155 1.74 -21.29 7.59
C ILE A 155 2.61 -22.47 8.04
N GLU A 156 2.57 -22.85 9.30
CA GLU A 156 3.37 -23.96 9.82
C GLU A 156 2.94 -25.31 9.21
N GLN A 157 1.65 -25.50 8.94
CA GLN A 157 1.17 -26.68 8.21
C GLN A 157 1.68 -26.67 6.76
N LEU A 158 1.58 -25.52 6.07
CA LEU A 158 2.05 -25.37 4.69
C LEU A 158 3.56 -25.62 4.56
N LYS A 159 4.37 -25.08 5.47
CA LYS A 159 5.82 -25.30 5.50
C LYS A 159 6.19 -26.80 5.57
N LYS A 160 5.50 -27.57 6.39
CA LYS A 160 5.72 -29.03 6.49
C LYS A 160 5.47 -29.75 5.18
N LEU A 161 4.45 -29.31 4.41
CA LEU A 161 4.10 -29.91 3.12
C LEU A 161 5.09 -29.59 2.00
N ILE A 162 5.78 -28.43 2.12
CA ILE A 162 6.72 -27.94 1.08
C ILE A 162 8.17 -27.92 1.55
N THR A 163 8.52 -28.60 2.63
CA THR A 163 9.85 -28.54 3.27
C THR A 163 10.99 -28.72 2.26
N ASP A 164 10.88 -29.67 1.34
CA ASP A 164 11.91 -29.98 0.35
C ASP A 164 12.13 -28.89 -0.71
N TYR A 165 11.18 -27.98 -0.84
CA TYR A 165 11.14 -26.93 -1.87
C TYR A 165 11.17 -25.52 -1.30
N LEU A 166 11.04 -25.37 0.02
CA LEU A 166 11.00 -24.07 0.69
C LEU A 166 12.37 -23.39 0.62
N ALA A 167 12.45 -22.31 -0.16
CA ALA A 167 13.66 -21.50 -0.31
C ALA A 167 13.72 -20.33 0.67
N ILE A 168 12.61 -19.59 0.82
CA ILE A 168 12.53 -18.41 1.68
C ILE A 168 11.18 -18.36 2.39
N ASP A 169 11.23 -18.11 3.70
CA ASP A 169 10.07 -17.85 4.56
C ASP A 169 10.02 -16.37 4.91
N SER A 170 9.69 -15.54 3.94
CA SER A 170 9.42 -14.14 4.18
C SER A 170 8.83 -13.46 2.94
N SER A 171 8.21 -12.30 3.13
CA SER A 171 7.80 -11.42 2.03
C SER A 171 8.95 -10.63 1.41
N GLU A 172 10.19 -10.93 1.80
CA GLU A 172 11.38 -10.25 1.33
C GLU A 172 11.71 -10.64 -0.12
N GLU A 173 12.22 -9.70 -0.91
CA GLU A 173 12.69 -10.02 -2.26
C GLU A 173 13.97 -10.86 -2.19
N LEU A 174 14.12 -11.77 -3.18
CA LEU A 174 15.21 -12.74 -3.22
C LEU A 174 16.60 -12.07 -3.15
N GLU A 175 16.76 -10.95 -3.84
CA GLU A 175 18.00 -10.18 -3.89
C GLU A 175 18.40 -9.66 -2.50
N SER A 176 17.44 -9.14 -1.76
CA SER A 176 17.64 -8.66 -0.39
C SER A 176 18.01 -9.80 0.56
N TYR A 177 17.35 -10.95 0.41
CA TYR A 177 17.63 -12.13 1.21
C TYR A 177 19.04 -12.68 0.95
N ILE A 178 19.42 -12.81 -0.33
CA ILE A 178 20.79 -13.23 -0.72
C ILE A 178 21.83 -12.22 -0.21
N GLY A 179 21.57 -10.93 -0.36
CA GLY A 179 22.44 -9.89 0.15
C GLY A 179 22.74 -10.03 1.65
N LYS A 180 21.71 -10.33 2.45
CA LYS A 180 21.88 -10.58 3.89
C LYS A 180 22.64 -11.86 4.21
N LEU A 181 22.50 -12.90 3.38
CA LEU A 181 23.27 -14.14 3.55
C LEU A 181 24.78 -13.94 3.24
N LEU A 182 25.09 -13.12 2.24
CA LEU A 182 26.48 -12.83 1.86
C LEU A 182 27.20 -11.90 2.84
N LEU A 183 26.47 -11.18 3.70
CA LEU A 183 27.02 -10.28 4.72
C LEU A 183 27.23 -10.98 6.09
N LYS A 184 26.85 -12.24 6.22
CA LYS A 184 27.13 -13.09 7.39
C LYS A 184 28.39 -13.91 7.23
#